data_84be01521f81f066c4c3e9bf8d7586b7
#
_entry.id   84be01521f81f066c4c3e9bf8d7586b7
#
_cell.length_a   1.000
_cell.length_b   1.000
_cell.length_c   1.000
_cell.angle_alpha   90.00
_cell.angle_beta   90.00
_cell.angle_gamma   90.00
#
_symmetry.space_group_name_H-M   'P 1'
#
loop_
_entity.id
_entity.type
_entity.pdbx_description
1 polymer ?
#
loop_
_entity_poly.entity_id
_entity_poly.type
_entity_poly.pdbx_seq_one_letter_code
_entity_poly.pdbx_strand_id
1 'polypeptide(L)'
;YPNNKVAKDQHANTVIPEKSKVKLPYTMMSMDKVKELKELEKFKSKYAGPYVISAKLDGVSGLYSTTQEQPHLYTRGNGFYGQNIDHLISFLNLPSNKDIVVRGELIIKEELFKSKYFGKYRNSKNSRNFISGLVNRKKINKDEEEIIKDIDFVAYEVIVPENLKPSEQ
;
A
#
# COMPACT_ATOMS: atom_id res chain seq x y z
N TYR A 1 17.54 8.83 -19.35
CA TYR A 1 17.57 8.14 -20.65
C TYR A 1 16.20 7.49 -20.89
N PRO A 2 15.34 8.06 -21.75
CA PRO A 2 13.94 7.62 -21.92
C PRO A 2 13.76 6.27 -22.61
N ASN A 3 14.82 5.67 -23.15
CA ASN A 3 14.76 4.43 -23.93
C ASN A 3 15.52 3.23 -23.31
N ASN A 4 15.88 3.29 -22.03
CA ASN A 4 16.55 2.17 -21.40
C ASN A 4 15.54 1.09 -21.01
N LYS A 5 15.61 -0.10 -21.64
CA LYS A 5 14.76 -1.26 -21.31
C LYS A 5 14.80 -1.64 -19.82
N VAL A 6 15.95 -1.45 -19.16
CA VAL A 6 16.13 -1.75 -17.72
C VAL A 6 15.28 -0.81 -16.83
N ALA A 7 14.96 0.43 -17.27
CA ALA A 7 14.11 1.33 -16.52
C ALA A 7 12.61 0.95 -16.58
N LYS A 8 12.22 0.10 -17.53
CA LYS A 8 10.83 -0.39 -17.66
C LYS A 8 10.56 -1.61 -16.79
N ASP A 9 11.59 -2.38 -16.42
CA ASP A 9 11.43 -3.63 -15.65
C ASP A 9 11.54 -3.46 -14.12
N GLN A 10 11.83 -2.25 -13.63
CA GLN A 10 11.96 -1.99 -12.18
C GLN A 10 10.64 -1.73 -11.46
N HIS A 11 9.53 -1.69 -12.15
CA HIS A 11 8.23 -1.83 -11.52
C HIS A 11 7.85 -3.30 -11.61
N ALA A 12 8.03 -4.03 -10.52
CA ALA A 12 7.38 -5.33 -10.33
C ALA A 12 5.85 -5.09 -10.25
N ASN A 13 5.29 -4.63 -11.36
CA ASN A 13 3.87 -4.66 -11.60
C ASN A 13 3.54 -6.14 -11.82
N THR A 14 3.06 -6.80 -10.79
CA THR A 14 2.27 -8.00 -10.99
C THR A 14 1.20 -7.60 -11.99
N VAL A 15 1.27 -8.09 -13.24
CA VAL A 15 0.31 -7.76 -14.29
C VAL A 15 -1.02 -8.38 -13.86
N ILE A 16 -1.83 -7.57 -13.17
CA ILE A 16 -3.19 -7.95 -12.81
C ILE A 16 -3.96 -8.03 -14.12
N PRO A 17 -4.60 -9.16 -14.45
CA PRO A 17 -5.42 -9.27 -15.65
C PRO A 17 -6.42 -8.10 -15.70
N GLU A 18 -6.55 -7.46 -16.82
CA GLU A 18 -7.33 -6.24 -17.00
C GLU A 18 -8.80 -6.37 -16.52
N LYS A 19 -9.36 -7.58 -16.64
CA LYS A 19 -10.71 -7.94 -16.19
C LYS A 19 -10.94 -7.92 -14.67
N SER A 20 -9.88 -7.83 -13.85
CA SER A 20 -9.98 -7.78 -12.37
C SER A 20 -9.67 -6.40 -11.78
N LYS A 21 -9.33 -5.42 -12.62
CA LYS A 21 -9.07 -4.05 -12.18
C LYS A 21 -10.37 -3.30 -11.97
N VAL A 22 -10.46 -2.60 -10.83
CA VAL A 22 -11.56 -1.68 -10.51
C VAL A 22 -11.05 -0.25 -10.46
N LYS A 23 -11.89 0.70 -10.87
CA LYS A 23 -11.57 2.11 -10.71
C LYS A 23 -11.56 2.44 -9.22
N LEU A 24 -10.48 3.05 -8.74
CA LEU A 24 -10.38 3.46 -7.35
C LEU A 24 -11.30 4.65 -7.08
N PRO A 25 -12.00 4.68 -5.92
CA PRO A 25 -12.83 5.82 -5.54
C PRO A 25 -12.00 7.09 -5.31
N TYR A 26 -10.76 6.93 -4.88
CA TYR A 26 -9.77 8.00 -4.70
C TYR A 26 -8.45 7.59 -5.36
N THR A 27 -7.78 8.54 -5.99
CA THR A 27 -6.50 8.28 -6.67
C THR A 27 -5.39 7.98 -5.68
N MET A 28 -4.49 7.06 -6.02
CA MET A 28 -3.32 6.68 -5.23
C MET A 28 -2.03 6.96 -6.01
N MET A 29 -1.78 8.23 -6.31
CA MET A 29 -0.60 8.64 -7.09
C MET A 29 0.70 8.37 -6.34
N SER A 30 1.77 8.17 -7.09
CA SER A 30 3.11 8.09 -6.51
C SER A 30 3.56 9.47 -6.04
N MET A 31 4.19 9.52 -4.87
CA MET A 31 4.83 10.74 -4.37
C MET A 31 6.13 11.01 -5.12
N ASP A 32 6.48 12.30 -5.26
CA ASP A 32 7.77 12.72 -5.77
C ASP A 32 8.90 12.23 -4.86
N LYS A 33 10.03 11.88 -5.48
CA LYS A 33 11.22 11.46 -4.75
C LYS A 33 12.21 12.62 -4.72
N VAL A 34 12.63 12.98 -3.52
CA VAL A 34 13.71 13.96 -3.28
C VAL A 34 14.95 13.17 -2.93
N LYS A 35 15.97 13.20 -3.81
CA LYS A 35 17.23 12.47 -3.64
C LYS A 35 18.44 13.37 -3.46
N GLU A 36 18.36 14.61 -3.93
CA GLU A 36 19.45 15.58 -3.95
C GLU A 36 19.08 16.87 -3.22
N LEU A 37 20.09 17.58 -2.71
CA LEU A 37 19.87 18.85 -2.01
C LEU A 37 19.12 19.88 -2.86
N LYS A 38 19.41 19.95 -4.16
CA LYS A 38 18.71 20.80 -5.12
C LYS A 38 17.20 20.52 -5.19
N GLU A 39 16.83 19.26 -5.15
CA GLU A 39 15.42 18.84 -5.15
C GLU A 39 14.75 19.18 -3.82
N LEU A 40 15.50 19.07 -2.69
CA LEU A 40 15.03 19.47 -1.38
C LEU A 40 14.76 20.98 -1.30
N GLU A 41 15.67 21.82 -1.87
CA GLU A 41 15.46 23.26 -1.94
C GLU A 41 14.24 23.62 -2.78
N LYS A 42 14.06 22.95 -3.93
CA LYS A 42 12.88 23.10 -4.77
C LYS A 42 11.61 22.68 -4.02
N PHE A 43 11.66 21.59 -3.27
CA PHE A 43 10.54 21.16 -2.43
C PHE A 43 10.19 22.22 -1.38
N LYS A 44 11.18 22.72 -0.63
CA LYS A 44 10.99 23.78 0.36
C LYS A 44 10.45 25.08 -0.22
N SER A 45 10.86 25.44 -1.45
CA SER A 45 10.34 26.64 -2.12
C SER A 45 8.88 26.49 -2.56
N LYS A 46 8.46 25.25 -2.85
CA LYS A 46 7.09 24.94 -3.28
C LYS A 46 6.13 24.76 -2.10
N TYR A 47 6.62 24.20 -1.02
CA TYR A 47 5.81 23.87 0.16
C TYR A 47 6.40 24.53 1.41
N ALA A 48 5.68 25.48 1.98
CA ALA A 48 6.08 26.10 3.26
C ALA A 48 5.78 25.14 4.43
N GLY A 49 6.73 25.03 5.40
CA GLY A 49 6.51 24.26 6.62
C GLY A 49 5.45 24.86 7.55
N PRO A 50 5.15 24.18 8.65
CA PRO A 50 5.93 23.09 9.25
C PRO A 50 5.76 21.75 8.49
N TYR A 51 6.80 20.90 8.59
CA TYR A 51 6.81 19.57 7.96
C TYR A 51 6.64 18.45 8.98
N VAL A 52 5.95 17.38 8.59
CA VAL A 52 5.91 16.13 9.32
C VAL A 52 6.84 15.13 8.63
N ILE A 53 7.70 14.48 9.40
CA ILE A 53 8.62 13.46 8.91
C ILE A 53 8.18 12.11 9.47
N SER A 54 8.00 11.14 8.60
CA SER A 54 7.65 9.78 8.97
C SER A 54 8.50 8.76 8.19
N ALA A 55 8.61 7.53 8.73
CA ALA A 55 9.26 6.45 8.02
C ALA A 55 8.43 6.05 6.79
N LYS A 56 9.10 5.89 5.64
CA LYS A 56 8.45 5.33 4.45
C LYS A 56 8.41 3.81 4.57
N LEU A 57 7.22 3.28 4.79
CA LEU A 57 6.98 1.84 4.89
C LEU A 57 7.24 1.15 3.55
N ASP A 58 7.72 -0.09 3.60
CA ASP A 58 7.95 -0.93 2.43
C ASP A 58 7.03 -2.15 2.45
N GLY A 59 5.94 -2.06 1.73
CA GLY A 59 4.91 -3.08 1.65
C GLY A 59 4.08 -2.94 0.37
N VAL A 60 2.78 -3.19 0.48
CA VAL A 60 1.80 -3.04 -0.60
C VAL A 60 0.81 -1.94 -0.22
N SER A 61 0.79 -0.87 -1.01
CA SER A 61 -0.10 0.26 -0.75
C SER A 61 -1.57 -0.14 -0.93
N GLY A 62 -2.40 0.21 0.06
CA GLY A 62 -3.82 -0.06 0.10
C GLY A 62 -4.66 1.18 0.34
N LEU A 63 -5.88 1.18 -0.20
CA LEU A 63 -6.93 2.15 0.05
C LEU A 63 -8.05 1.44 0.79
N TYR A 64 -8.33 1.84 2.03
CA TYR A 64 -9.41 1.31 2.85
C TYR A 64 -10.52 2.35 3.00
N SER A 65 -11.77 1.93 2.81
CA SER A 65 -12.95 2.79 2.87
C SER A 65 -14.08 2.14 3.65
N THR A 66 -14.70 2.90 4.55
CA THR A 66 -15.91 2.53 5.30
C THR A 66 -17.08 3.50 5.04
N THR A 67 -17.00 4.26 3.95
CA THR A 67 -18.04 5.24 3.57
C THR A 67 -19.25 4.62 2.86
N GLN A 68 -19.21 3.33 2.57
CA GLN A 68 -20.30 2.58 1.98
C GLN A 68 -20.90 1.61 3.01
N GLU A 69 -22.00 0.96 2.67
CA GLU A 69 -22.67 -0.01 3.54
C GLU A 69 -21.74 -1.13 4.01
N GLN A 70 -20.84 -1.57 3.12
CA GLN A 70 -19.79 -2.53 3.44
C GLN A 70 -18.41 -1.88 3.28
N PRO A 71 -17.44 -2.27 4.11
CA PRO A 71 -16.08 -1.79 3.96
C PRO A 71 -15.41 -2.36 2.69
N HIS A 72 -14.57 -1.55 2.07
CA HIS A 72 -13.82 -1.92 0.88
C HIS A 72 -12.32 -1.70 1.06
N LEU A 73 -11.54 -2.63 0.51
CA LEU A 73 -10.08 -2.56 0.49
C LEU A 73 -9.57 -2.79 -0.94
N TYR A 74 -8.70 -1.89 -1.39
CA TYR A 74 -8.14 -1.94 -2.73
C TYR A 74 -6.61 -1.85 -2.69
N THR A 75 -5.94 -2.52 -3.62
CA THR A 75 -4.53 -2.23 -3.90
C THR A 75 -4.41 -0.96 -4.74
N ARG A 76 -3.25 -0.30 -4.69
CA ARG A 76 -2.98 0.92 -5.46
C ARG A 76 -3.08 0.72 -6.98
N GLY A 77 -2.60 -0.43 -7.49
CA GLY A 77 -2.47 -0.64 -8.92
C GLY A 77 -1.63 0.44 -9.61
N ASN A 78 -2.17 1.07 -10.66
CA ASN A 78 -1.53 2.19 -11.36
C ASN A 78 -1.88 3.57 -10.77
N GLY A 79 -2.59 3.61 -9.66
CA GLY A 79 -3.04 4.84 -8.99
C GLY A 79 -4.45 5.28 -9.34
N PHE A 80 -5.02 4.82 -10.46
CA PHE A 80 -6.39 5.07 -10.88
C PHE A 80 -7.24 3.79 -10.87
N TYR A 81 -6.61 2.67 -11.18
CA TYR A 81 -7.22 1.34 -11.22
C TYR A 81 -6.40 0.40 -10.36
N GLY A 82 -7.02 -0.20 -9.36
CA GLY A 82 -6.44 -1.18 -8.46
C GLY A 82 -7.18 -2.51 -8.52
N GLN A 83 -6.89 -3.39 -7.59
CA GLN A 83 -7.59 -4.64 -7.40
C GLN A 83 -8.41 -4.54 -6.11
N ASN A 84 -9.68 -4.96 -6.16
CA ASN A 84 -10.47 -5.19 -4.96
C ASN A 84 -9.94 -6.42 -4.24
N ILE A 85 -9.66 -6.25 -2.94
CA ILE A 85 -9.15 -7.30 -2.03
C ILE A 85 -9.99 -7.39 -0.75
N ASP A 86 -11.29 -7.12 -0.84
CA ASP A 86 -12.24 -7.13 0.29
C ASP A 86 -12.25 -8.47 1.03
N HIS A 87 -11.96 -9.58 0.33
CA HIS A 87 -11.86 -10.92 0.91
C HIS A 87 -10.77 -11.05 1.98
N LEU A 88 -9.86 -10.08 2.11
CA LEU A 88 -8.82 -10.03 3.14
C LEU A 88 -9.25 -9.26 4.40
N ILE A 89 -10.33 -8.47 4.33
CA ILE A 89 -10.75 -7.56 5.41
C ILE A 89 -10.93 -8.30 6.73
N SER A 90 -11.53 -9.50 6.70
CA SER A 90 -11.80 -10.30 7.91
C SER A 90 -10.54 -10.83 8.61
N PHE A 91 -9.40 -10.83 7.95
CA PHE A 91 -8.13 -11.34 8.49
C PHE A 91 -7.17 -10.22 8.92
N LEU A 92 -7.41 -8.99 8.47
CA LEU A 92 -6.54 -7.84 8.69
C LEU A 92 -7.00 -7.01 9.90
N ASN A 93 -6.05 -6.44 10.63
CA ASN A 93 -6.34 -5.44 11.65
C ASN A 93 -6.50 -4.06 10.98
N LEU A 94 -7.75 -3.69 10.69
CA LEU A 94 -8.12 -2.46 10.00
C LEU A 94 -8.76 -1.47 10.96
N PRO A 95 -8.73 -0.15 10.66
CA PRO A 95 -9.44 0.86 11.45
C PRO A 95 -10.93 0.54 11.57
N SER A 96 -11.48 0.62 12.78
CA SER A 96 -12.91 0.36 13.06
C SER A 96 -13.81 1.59 12.88
N ASN A 97 -13.22 2.75 12.58
CA ASN A 97 -13.95 3.99 12.37
C ASN A 97 -14.89 3.87 11.18
N LYS A 98 -16.09 4.46 11.31
CA LYS A 98 -17.06 4.59 10.22
C LYS A 98 -16.81 5.87 9.43
N ASP A 99 -17.28 5.89 8.19
CA ASP A 99 -17.25 7.04 7.29
C ASP A 99 -15.84 7.59 7.06
N ILE A 100 -14.84 6.69 7.03
CA ILE A 100 -13.45 7.06 6.72
C ILE A 100 -12.99 6.50 5.39
N VAL A 101 -12.05 7.21 4.78
CA VAL A 101 -11.20 6.70 3.70
C VAL A 101 -9.76 6.99 4.06
N VAL A 102 -8.93 5.96 4.06
CA VAL A 102 -7.51 6.05 4.42
C VAL A 102 -6.62 5.37 3.40
N ARG A 103 -5.46 5.96 3.15
CA ARG A 103 -4.35 5.31 2.48
C ARG A 103 -3.43 4.69 3.51
N GLY A 104 -2.96 3.49 3.24
CA GLY A 104 -2.07 2.77 4.13
C GLY A 104 -1.14 1.84 3.37
N GLU A 105 -0.30 1.17 4.12
CA GLU A 105 0.63 0.15 3.60
C GLU A 105 0.39 -1.16 4.32
N LEU A 106 0.22 -2.24 3.57
CA LEU A 106 0.19 -3.60 4.07
C LEU A 106 1.63 -4.06 4.25
N ILE A 107 2.04 -4.34 5.48
CA ILE A 107 3.41 -4.71 5.84
C ILE A 107 3.44 -5.94 6.74
N ILE A 108 4.57 -6.62 6.80
CA ILE A 108 4.92 -7.57 7.86
C ILE A 108 6.15 -7.02 8.57
N LYS A 109 6.14 -7.01 9.90
CA LYS A 109 7.30 -6.58 10.69
C LYS A 109 8.53 -7.37 10.31
N GLU A 110 9.64 -6.69 10.10
CA GLU A 110 10.89 -7.26 9.58
C GLU A 110 11.37 -8.48 10.38
N GLU A 111 11.31 -8.40 11.71
CA GLU A 111 11.71 -9.50 12.60
C GLU A 111 10.81 -10.73 12.43
N LEU A 112 9.50 -10.50 12.34
CA LEU A 112 8.51 -11.55 12.13
C LEU A 112 8.70 -12.19 10.74
N PHE A 113 8.91 -11.38 9.70
CA PHE A 113 9.17 -11.87 8.37
C PHE A 113 10.43 -12.75 8.32
N LYS A 114 11.54 -12.29 8.91
CA LYS A 114 12.79 -13.05 8.94
C LYS A 114 12.67 -14.38 9.67
N SER A 115 11.98 -14.42 10.79
CA SER A 115 11.85 -15.63 11.62
C SER A 115 10.88 -16.65 11.03
N LYS A 116 9.73 -16.19 10.50
CA LYS A 116 8.66 -17.09 10.06
C LYS A 116 8.70 -17.42 8.57
N TYR A 117 9.05 -16.45 7.69
CA TYR A 117 8.75 -16.53 6.26
C TYR A 117 9.95 -16.50 5.35
N PHE A 118 11.02 -15.81 5.72
CA PHE A 118 12.20 -15.63 4.87
C PHE A 118 12.77 -16.96 4.38
N GLY A 119 12.86 -17.13 3.07
CA GLY A 119 13.40 -18.32 2.43
C GLY A 119 12.53 -19.58 2.48
N LYS A 120 11.41 -19.57 3.21
CA LYS A 120 10.54 -20.76 3.40
C LYS A 120 9.43 -20.89 2.33
N TYR A 121 9.07 -19.79 1.68
CA TYR A 121 8.03 -19.75 0.67
C TYR A 121 8.55 -19.19 -0.65
N ARG A 122 7.85 -19.49 -1.74
CA ARG A 122 8.14 -18.86 -3.03
C ARG A 122 8.01 -17.33 -2.89
N ASN A 123 8.98 -16.58 -3.41
CA ASN A 123 9.06 -15.11 -3.32
C ASN A 123 9.27 -14.53 -1.91
N SER A 124 9.61 -15.35 -0.89
CA SER A 124 9.86 -14.89 0.48
C SER A 124 11.29 -14.38 0.74
N LYS A 125 12.00 -13.95 -0.31
CA LYS A 125 13.29 -13.25 -0.16
C LYS A 125 13.13 -11.76 0.16
N ASN A 126 11.94 -11.22 -0.06
CA ASN A 126 11.59 -9.82 0.18
C ASN A 126 10.16 -9.75 0.69
N SER A 127 9.94 -9.07 1.83
CA SER A 127 8.63 -8.97 2.51
C SER A 127 7.55 -8.37 1.61
N ARG A 128 7.86 -7.30 0.88
CA ARG A 128 6.94 -6.66 -0.06
C ARG A 128 6.47 -7.62 -1.16
N ASN A 129 7.40 -8.35 -1.79
CA ASN A 129 7.05 -9.32 -2.84
C ASN A 129 6.24 -10.48 -2.28
N PHE A 130 6.52 -10.91 -1.06
CA PHE A 130 5.78 -11.94 -0.36
C PHE A 130 4.34 -11.51 -0.09
N ILE A 131 4.13 -10.32 0.49
CA ILE A 131 2.81 -9.73 0.72
C ILE A 131 2.06 -9.56 -0.60
N SER A 132 2.71 -9.01 -1.63
CA SER A 132 2.11 -8.84 -2.95
C SER A 132 1.62 -10.17 -3.54
N GLY A 133 2.38 -11.24 -3.34
CA GLY A 133 1.98 -12.59 -3.76
C GLY A 133 0.74 -13.11 -3.04
N LEU A 134 0.52 -12.73 -1.79
CA LEU A 134 -0.63 -13.12 -0.99
C LEU A 134 -1.87 -12.28 -1.33
N VAL A 135 -1.76 -10.97 -1.31
CA VAL A 135 -2.90 -10.05 -1.48
C VAL A 135 -3.53 -10.10 -2.87
N ASN A 136 -2.74 -10.52 -3.87
CA ASN A 136 -3.23 -10.68 -5.25
C ASN A 136 -3.93 -12.03 -5.51
N ARG A 137 -4.04 -12.91 -4.52
CA ARG A 137 -4.75 -14.19 -4.68
C ARG A 137 -6.25 -13.99 -4.59
N LYS A 138 -6.98 -14.67 -5.48
CA LYS A 138 -8.45 -14.63 -5.49
C LYS A 138 -9.08 -15.57 -4.44
N LYS A 139 -8.35 -16.61 -4.05
CA LYS A 139 -8.75 -17.56 -3.02
C LYS A 139 -7.61 -17.77 -2.06
N ILE A 140 -7.92 -17.74 -0.79
CA ILE A 140 -7.00 -17.92 0.32
C ILE A 140 -7.28 -19.29 0.93
N ASN A 141 -6.25 -20.08 1.19
CA ASN A 141 -6.34 -21.33 1.93
C ASN A 141 -6.07 -21.08 3.43
N LYS A 142 -6.31 -22.09 4.26
CA LYS A 142 -6.16 -21.96 5.73
C LYS A 142 -4.75 -21.55 6.19
N ASP A 143 -3.72 -22.04 5.52
CA ASP A 143 -2.34 -21.68 5.87
C ASP A 143 -2.06 -20.22 5.52
N GLU A 144 -2.62 -19.73 4.42
CA GLU A 144 -2.51 -18.34 3.99
C GLU A 144 -3.32 -17.39 4.86
N GLU A 145 -4.46 -17.82 5.40
CA GLU A 145 -5.23 -17.04 6.38
C GLU A 145 -4.37 -16.71 7.62
N GLU A 146 -3.63 -17.69 8.14
CA GLU A 146 -2.73 -17.47 9.27
C GLU A 146 -1.57 -16.53 8.93
N ILE A 147 -1.07 -16.58 7.70
CA ILE A 147 -0.03 -15.65 7.23
C ILE A 147 -0.59 -14.23 7.11
N ILE A 148 -1.82 -14.06 6.60
CA ILE A 148 -2.45 -12.76 6.42
C ILE A 148 -2.71 -12.07 7.75
N LYS A 149 -2.98 -12.80 8.83
CA LYS A 149 -3.11 -12.25 10.18
C LYS A 149 -1.82 -11.59 10.71
N ASP A 150 -0.67 -11.97 10.17
CA ASP A 150 0.62 -11.36 10.47
C ASP A 150 0.91 -10.10 9.62
N ILE A 151 -0.01 -9.72 8.72
CA ILE A 151 0.06 -8.50 7.92
C ILE A 151 -0.63 -7.36 8.67
N ASP A 152 0.11 -6.32 8.97
CA ASP A 152 -0.43 -5.07 9.52
C ASP A 152 -0.83 -4.12 8.38
N PHE A 153 -1.98 -3.46 8.50
CA PHE A 153 -2.34 -2.31 7.68
C PHE A 153 -2.01 -1.04 8.45
N VAL A 154 -1.00 -0.32 8.02
CA VAL A 154 -0.58 0.94 8.65
C VAL A 154 -1.08 2.10 7.83
N ALA A 155 -2.11 2.80 8.32
CA ALA A 155 -2.63 4.01 7.71
C ALA A 155 -1.60 5.14 7.85
N TYR A 156 -1.35 5.88 6.76
CA TYR A 156 -0.43 7.02 6.74
C TYR A 156 -1.08 8.31 6.24
N GLU A 157 -2.29 8.23 5.70
CA GLU A 157 -3.04 9.41 5.23
C GLU A 157 -4.53 9.18 5.36
N VAL A 158 -5.23 10.15 5.94
CA VAL A 158 -6.70 10.20 5.99
C VAL A 158 -7.20 11.07 4.85
N ILE A 159 -8.07 10.51 3.99
CA ILE A 159 -8.69 11.22 2.86
C ILE A 159 -10.07 11.74 3.27
N VAL A 160 -10.81 10.93 4.02
CA VAL A 160 -12.11 11.27 4.58
C VAL A 160 -12.06 11.00 6.08
N PRO A 161 -12.41 12.00 6.93
CA PRO A 161 -12.80 13.36 6.59
C PRO A 161 -11.69 14.18 5.92
N GLU A 162 -12.08 15.08 5.02
CA GLU A 162 -11.17 15.97 4.30
C GLU A 162 -10.56 17.05 5.20
N ASN A 163 -9.44 17.63 4.73
CA ASN A 163 -8.79 18.81 5.32
C ASN A 163 -8.15 18.62 6.69
N LEU A 164 -7.85 17.42 7.11
CA LEU A 164 -6.98 17.18 8.27
C LEU A 164 -5.55 17.59 7.95
N LYS A 165 -4.92 18.33 8.88
CA LYS A 165 -3.49 18.62 8.77
C LYS A 165 -2.68 17.32 8.97
N PRO A 166 -1.46 17.21 8.40
CA PRO A 166 -0.61 16.03 8.60
C PRO A 166 -0.34 15.65 10.06
N SER A 167 -0.38 16.64 10.97
CA SER A 167 -0.23 16.43 12.43
C SER A 167 -1.51 15.96 13.13
N GLU A 168 -2.65 15.95 12.44
CA GLU A 168 -3.97 15.57 12.96
C GLU A 168 -4.39 14.17 12.45
N GLN A 169 -3.65 13.62 11.48
CA GLN A 169 -3.83 12.30 10.90
C GLN A 169 -3.03 11.25 11.67
#